data_6f37f5674b910012daba1f0bf584909a
#
_entry.id   6f37f5674b910012daba1f0bf584909a
#
_cell.length_a   1.000
_cell.length_b   1.000
_cell.length_c   1.000
_cell.angle_alpha   90.00
_cell.angle_beta   90.00
_cell.angle_gamma   90.00
#
_symmetry.space_group_name_H-M   'P 1'
#
loop_
_entity.id
_entity.type
_entity.pdbx_description
1 polymer ?
#
loop_
_entity_poly.entity_id
_entity_poly.type
_entity_poly.pdbx_seq_one_letter_code
_entity_poly.pdbx_strand_id
1 'polypeptide(L)'
;DDEVTAWIALSDVSVEAGCMRFIPGSHKSGLVEHYDTFSSDNLLSRGQEIANVQEENAVHGPLLPGQMSLHHGRCFHASGQNRSSDRRIGLAIRYVTPAVRDHAPGRDWAMPVRGETPRGGWDCIAGPRSLFHPSDLALYDRILAGQSKTLAAGAEGKTNLYAQEKA
;
A
#
# COMPACT_ATOMS: atom_id res chain seq x y z
N ASP A 1 -8.80 -6.57 -11.46
CA ASP A 1 -9.51 -5.32 -11.79
C ASP A 1 -10.41 -4.80 -10.67
N ASP A 2 -10.54 -5.53 -9.58
CA ASP A 2 -11.54 -5.29 -8.54
C ASP A 2 -10.91 -4.84 -7.23
N GLU A 3 -9.89 -3.99 -7.32
CA GLU A 3 -9.22 -3.37 -6.18
C GLU A 3 -9.33 -1.85 -6.24
N VAL A 4 -9.64 -1.23 -5.11
CA VAL A 4 -9.55 0.22 -4.91
C VAL A 4 -8.80 0.52 -3.61
N THR A 5 -7.85 1.43 -3.68
CA THR A 5 -7.17 1.97 -2.50
C THR A 5 -7.85 3.26 -2.07
N ALA A 6 -8.25 3.33 -0.80
CA ALA A 6 -8.60 4.58 -0.12
C ALA A 6 -7.37 5.06 0.66
N TRP A 7 -6.83 6.21 0.25
CA TRP A 7 -5.74 6.84 0.97
C TRP A 7 -6.26 8.07 1.71
N ILE A 8 -6.27 8.02 3.03
CA ILE A 8 -6.88 9.01 3.92
C ILE A 8 -5.77 9.87 4.51
N ALA A 9 -5.87 11.19 4.36
CA ALA A 9 -4.95 12.15 4.97
C ALA A 9 -5.24 12.29 6.46
N LEU A 10 -4.23 12.06 7.30
CA LEU A 10 -4.27 12.27 8.76
C LEU A 10 -3.54 13.54 9.18
N SER A 11 -2.78 14.16 8.27
CA SER A 11 -2.13 15.46 8.39
C SER A 11 -2.42 16.28 7.14
N ASP A 12 -1.91 17.50 7.06
CA ASP A 12 -1.88 18.24 5.79
C ASP A 12 -0.99 17.50 4.78
N VAL A 13 -1.50 17.35 3.56
CA VAL A 13 -0.84 16.64 2.46
C VAL A 13 -0.78 17.58 1.25
N SER A 14 -0.05 18.66 1.39
CA SER A 14 0.20 19.63 0.33
C SER A 14 1.19 19.08 -0.71
N VAL A 15 1.36 19.78 -1.82
CA VAL A 15 2.40 19.46 -2.82
C VAL A 15 3.79 19.54 -2.18
N GLU A 16 4.04 20.52 -1.32
CA GLU A 16 5.29 20.68 -0.59
C GLU A 16 5.54 19.54 0.41
N ALA A 17 4.47 19.06 1.07
CA ALA A 17 4.52 17.87 1.94
C ALA A 17 4.68 16.54 1.16
N GLY A 18 4.84 16.60 -0.17
CA GLY A 18 4.99 15.42 -1.01
C GLY A 18 3.70 14.63 -1.18
N CYS A 19 2.59 15.29 -1.52
CA CYS A 19 1.32 14.61 -1.80
C CYS A 19 1.49 13.52 -2.88
N MET A 20 0.54 12.61 -2.94
CA MET A 20 0.50 11.63 -4.04
C MET A 20 0.25 12.34 -5.36
N ARG A 21 0.84 11.80 -6.42
CA ARG A 21 0.60 12.18 -7.81
C ARG A 21 0.21 10.92 -8.59
N PHE A 22 -0.66 11.08 -9.56
CA PHE A 22 -1.26 9.99 -10.32
C PHE A 22 -1.15 10.26 -11.81
N ILE A 23 -0.98 9.20 -12.60
CA ILE A 23 -1.12 9.28 -14.06
C ILE A 23 -2.56 8.89 -14.43
N PRO A 24 -3.42 9.84 -14.84
CA PRO A 24 -4.81 9.56 -15.18
C PRO A 24 -4.92 8.51 -16.28
N GLY A 25 -5.79 7.51 -16.07
CA GLY A 25 -6.06 6.48 -17.07
C GLY A 25 -5.05 5.33 -17.12
N SER A 26 -3.91 5.42 -16.42
CA SER A 26 -2.83 4.41 -16.44
C SER A 26 -3.27 3.02 -15.97
N HIS A 27 -4.31 2.90 -15.14
CA HIS A 27 -4.89 1.63 -14.73
C HIS A 27 -5.34 0.73 -15.91
N LYS A 28 -5.55 1.33 -17.10
CA LYS A 28 -5.94 0.61 -18.32
C LYS A 28 -4.77 -0.09 -19.01
N SER A 29 -3.54 0.22 -18.64
CA SER A 29 -2.33 -0.37 -19.23
C SER A 29 -2.10 -1.83 -18.80
N GLY A 30 -2.91 -2.37 -17.91
CA GLY A 30 -2.73 -3.71 -17.37
C GLY A 30 -1.62 -3.79 -16.33
N LEU A 31 -1.02 -4.97 -16.21
CA LEU A 31 0.17 -5.17 -15.39
C LEU A 31 1.40 -4.74 -16.18
N VAL A 32 2.25 -3.95 -15.56
CA VAL A 32 3.51 -3.47 -16.13
C VAL A 32 4.68 -3.98 -15.31
N GLU A 33 5.84 -4.08 -15.95
CA GLU A 33 7.07 -4.50 -15.28
C GLU A 33 7.55 -3.41 -14.30
N HIS A 34 7.97 -3.88 -13.12
CA HIS A 34 8.56 -3.05 -12.08
C HIS A 34 9.99 -3.53 -11.84
N TYR A 35 10.91 -2.60 -11.64
CA TYR A 35 12.27 -2.93 -11.20
C TYR A 35 12.57 -2.30 -9.86
N ASP A 36 13.40 -3.02 -9.10
CA ASP A 36 13.81 -2.62 -7.77
C ASP A 36 15.02 -1.68 -7.90
N THR A 37 14.94 -0.53 -7.23
CA THR A 37 16.06 0.43 -7.19
C THR A 37 16.90 0.28 -5.92
N PHE A 38 16.31 -0.21 -4.83
CA PHE A 38 16.94 -0.26 -3.50
C PHE A 38 17.58 1.06 -3.06
N SER A 39 17.08 2.19 -3.56
CA SER A 39 17.59 3.50 -3.22
C SER A 39 17.52 3.78 -1.73
N SER A 40 18.60 4.32 -1.15
CA SER A 40 18.66 4.72 0.27
C SER A 40 17.64 5.81 0.63
N ASP A 41 17.19 6.57 -0.34
CA ASP A 41 16.23 7.67 -0.15
C ASP A 41 14.76 7.20 -0.21
N ASN A 42 14.54 5.90 -0.40
CA ASN A 42 13.21 5.34 -0.50
C ASN A 42 12.74 4.81 0.86
N LEU A 43 11.54 5.25 1.27
CA LEU A 43 10.89 4.73 2.47
C LEU A 43 10.38 3.29 2.30
N LEU A 44 10.15 2.85 1.06
CA LEU A 44 9.71 1.50 0.74
C LEU A 44 10.93 0.64 0.42
N SER A 45 11.02 -0.52 1.02
CA SER A 45 12.22 -1.35 1.05
C SER A 45 12.82 -1.72 -0.33
N ARG A 46 12.00 -1.88 -1.37
CA ARG A 46 12.45 -2.23 -2.72
C ARG A 46 12.66 -1.01 -3.62
N GLY A 47 11.93 0.08 -3.36
CA GLY A 47 11.98 1.26 -4.20
C GLY A 47 11.58 0.95 -5.64
N GLN A 48 10.44 0.29 -5.82
CA GLN A 48 10.00 -0.15 -7.15
C GLN A 48 9.63 1.02 -8.05
N GLU A 49 10.11 0.96 -9.28
CA GLU A 49 9.84 1.96 -10.32
C GLU A 49 9.29 1.30 -11.59
N ILE A 50 8.54 2.07 -12.36
CA ILE A 50 8.00 1.71 -13.66
C ILE A 50 8.75 2.51 -14.71
N ALA A 51 9.24 1.84 -15.78
CA ALA A 51 9.91 2.51 -16.87
C ALA A 51 8.99 3.39 -17.71
N ASN A 52 9.58 4.42 -18.31
CA ASN A 52 8.93 5.22 -19.35
C ASN A 52 7.60 5.86 -18.94
N VAL A 53 7.43 6.19 -17.66
CA VAL A 53 6.27 6.95 -17.19
C VAL A 53 6.40 8.39 -17.68
N GLN A 54 5.36 8.89 -18.34
CA GLN A 54 5.27 10.29 -18.76
C GLN A 54 4.88 11.16 -17.57
N GLU A 55 5.87 11.53 -16.76
CA GLU A 55 5.66 12.24 -15.50
C GLU A 55 5.03 13.63 -15.67
N GLU A 56 5.18 14.26 -16.84
CA GLU A 56 4.54 15.52 -17.20
C GLU A 56 3.00 15.43 -17.21
N ASN A 57 2.46 14.21 -17.35
CA ASN A 57 1.01 13.97 -17.30
C ASN A 57 0.51 13.68 -15.88
N ALA A 58 1.37 13.74 -14.87
CA ALA A 58 0.99 13.45 -13.50
C ALA A 58 0.14 14.58 -12.91
N VAL A 59 -0.93 14.19 -12.25
CA VAL A 59 -1.82 15.10 -11.51
C VAL A 59 -1.55 14.96 -10.03
N HIS A 60 -1.27 16.08 -9.36
CA HIS A 60 -1.11 16.12 -7.91
C HIS A 60 -2.45 15.99 -7.20
N GLY A 61 -2.48 15.20 -6.13
CA GLY A 61 -3.64 14.99 -5.26
C GLY A 61 -3.40 15.53 -3.84
N PRO A 62 -3.32 16.86 -3.65
CA PRO A 62 -3.21 17.41 -2.30
C PRO A 62 -4.50 17.16 -1.53
N LEU A 63 -4.38 16.90 -0.21
CA LEU A 63 -5.50 16.59 0.67
C LEU A 63 -5.34 17.31 2.00
N LEU A 64 -6.44 17.80 2.53
CA LEU A 64 -6.54 18.26 3.91
C LEU A 64 -6.82 17.10 4.86
N PRO A 65 -6.51 17.20 6.16
CA PRO A 65 -6.83 16.17 7.15
C PRO A 65 -8.29 15.74 7.08
N GLY A 66 -8.54 14.44 7.04
CA GLY A 66 -9.88 13.84 6.89
C GLY A 66 -10.38 13.68 5.45
N GLN A 67 -9.72 14.27 4.47
CA GLN A 67 -10.00 14.00 3.06
C GLN A 67 -9.31 12.71 2.60
N MET A 68 -9.81 12.10 1.52
CA MET A 68 -9.21 10.90 0.93
C MET A 68 -9.18 10.97 -0.59
N SER A 69 -8.22 10.25 -1.16
CA SER A 69 -8.23 9.84 -2.56
C SER A 69 -8.69 8.40 -2.70
N LEU A 70 -9.43 8.11 -3.76
CA LEU A 70 -9.77 6.76 -4.19
C LEU A 70 -9.09 6.50 -5.53
N HIS A 71 -8.29 5.46 -5.61
CA HIS A 71 -7.62 5.11 -6.85
C HIS A 71 -7.57 3.59 -7.06
N HIS A 72 -7.60 3.19 -8.31
CA HIS A 72 -7.48 1.81 -8.73
C HIS A 72 -6.07 1.28 -8.39
N GLY A 73 -5.94 0.01 -7.97
CA GLY A 73 -4.65 -0.59 -7.60
C GLY A 73 -3.58 -0.53 -8.69
N ARG A 74 -3.99 -0.54 -9.97
CA ARG A 74 -3.08 -0.41 -11.12
C ARG A 74 -2.85 1.03 -11.58
N CYS A 75 -3.42 2.02 -10.92
CA CYS A 75 -3.16 3.42 -11.29
C CYS A 75 -1.71 3.76 -10.91
N PHE A 76 -0.92 4.21 -11.89
CA PHE A 76 0.45 4.63 -11.63
C PHE A 76 0.43 5.83 -10.69
N HIS A 77 1.14 5.71 -9.61
CA HIS A 77 1.19 6.74 -8.58
C HIS A 77 2.56 6.77 -7.91
N ALA A 78 2.93 7.93 -7.42
CA ALA A 78 4.16 8.14 -6.68
C ALA A 78 3.95 9.27 -5.67
N SER A 79 4.91 9.46 -4.80
CA SER A 79 5.01 10.63 -3.90
C SER A 79 6.37 11.28 -4.08
N GLY A 80 6.40 12.60 -4.06
CA GLY A 80 7.64 13.35 -3.98
C GLY A 80 8.21 13.36 -2.56
N GLN A 81 9.42 13.91 -2.41
CA GLN A 81 9.99 14.18 -1.09
C GLN A 81 9.12 15.17 -0.31
N ASN A 82 9.01 14.94 0.99
CA ASN A 82 8.43 15.93 1.88
C ASN A 82 9.45 17.05 2.14
N ARG A 83 9.16 18.25 1.67
CA ARG A 83 9.97 19.46 1.83
C ARG A 83 9.37 20.43 2.85
N SER A 84 8.20 20.07 3.43
CA SER A 84 7.57 20.85 4.48
C SER A 84 8.28 20.64 5.82
N SER A 85 7.96 21.48 6.78
CA SER A 85 8.50 21.39 8.14
C SER A 85 7.79 20.35 9.03
N ASP A 86 6.72 19.70 8.53
CA ASP A 86 5.90 18.79 9.31
C ASP A 86 5.83 17.40 8.66
N ARG A 87 5.36 16.40 9.39
CA ARG A 87 5.20 15.03 8.92
C ARG A 87 3.97 14.90 8.02
N ARG A 88 4.10 14.16 6.92
CA ARG A 88 2.97 13.70 6.13
C ARG A 88 2.53 12.34 6.66
N ILE A 89 1.32 12.27 7.19
CA ILE A 89 0.74 11.05 7.75
C ILE A 89 -0.52 10.69 6.96
N GLY A 90 -0.60 9.45 6.52
CA GLY A 90 -1.77 8.92 5.81
C GLY A 90 -2.03 7.46 6.16
N LEU A 91 -3.29 7.06 6.00
CA LEU A 91 -3.76 5.69 6.16
C LEU A 91 -4.20 5.16 4.80
N ALA A 92 -3.56 4.10 4.33
CA ALA A 92 -3.95 3.41 3.11
C ALA A 92 -4.76 2.14 3.44
N ILE A 93 -5.97 2.07 2.90
CA ILE A 93 -6.86 0.91 3.04
C ILE A 93 -7.14 0.37 1.64
N ARG A 94 -6.81 -0.91 1.40
CA ARG A 94 -7.10 -1.59 0.14
C ARG A 94 -8.40 -2.36 0.27
N TYR A 95 -9.33 -2.07 -0.62
CA TYR A 95 -10.58 -2.82 -0.75
C TYR A 95 -10.53 -3.68 -2.00
N VAL A 96 -10.94 -4.93 -1.86
CA VAL A 96 -11.05 -5.89 -2.97
C VAL A 96 -12.44 -6.48 -2.98
N THR A 97 -12.93 -6.87 -4.17
CA THR A 97 -14.17 -7.65 -4.26
C THR A 97 -13.92 -9.11 -3.86
N PRO A 98 -14.95 -9.86 -3.46
CA PRO A 98 -14.83 -11.30 -3.16
C PRO A 98 -14.34 -12.15 -4.34
N ALA A 99 -14.39 -11.61 -5.57
CA ALA A 99 -13.91 -12.27 -6.78
C ALA A 99 -12.39 -12.24 -6.95
N VAL A 100 -11.72 -11.30 -6.28
CA VAL A 100 -10.26 -11.21 -6.30
C VAL A 100 -9.68 -12.43 -5.60
N ARG A 101 -8.76 -13.10 -6.28
CA ARG A 101 -8.04 -14.25 -5.73
C ARG A 101 -6.60 -13.85 -5.47
N ASP A 102 -6.14 -14.19 -4.30
CA ASP A 102 -4.72 -14.09 -3.98
C ASP A 102 -3.95 -15.17 -4.74
N HIS A 103 -2.91 -14.77 -5.46
CA HIS A 103 -1.98 -15.62 -6.18
C HIS A 103 -0.60 -15.69 -5.51
N ALA A 104 -0.46 -15.07 -4.33
CA ALA A 104 0.78 -15.16 -3.57
C ALA A 104 1.09 -16.62 -3.16
N PRO A 105 2.35 -16.97 -2.95
CA PRO A 105 2.76 -18.32 -2.53
C PRO A 105 2.38 -18.64 -1.08
N GLY A 106 1.25 -18.19 -0.63
CA GLY A 106 0.65 -18.33 0.69
C GLY A 106 -0.73 -17.72 0.70
N ARG A 107 -1.41 -17.79 1.82
CA ARG A 107 -2.69 -17.11 1.99
C ARG A 107 -2.42 -15.73 2.60
N ASP A 108 -3.03 -14.70 2.05
CA ASP A 108 -3.05 -13.36 2.66
C ASP A 108 -4.33 -13.18 3.50
N TRP A 109 -4.41 -12.12 4.25
CA TRP A 109 -5.51 -11.85 5.19
C TRP A 109 -6.43 -10.76 4.65
N ALA A 110 -7.72 -10.97 4.85
CA ALA A 110 -8.74 -9.98 4.52
C ALA A 110 -9.78 -9.87 5.64
N MET A 111 -10.27 -8.66 5.87
CA MET A 111 -11.40 -8.41 6.76
C MET A 111 -12.66 -8.22 5.91
N PRO A 112 -13.67 -9.11 6.02
CA PRO A 112 -14.94 -8.88 5.38
C PRO A 112 -15.62 -7.63 5.96
N VAL A 113 -15.86 -6.62 5.12
CA VAL A 113 -16.47 -5.36 5.55
C VAL A 113 -17.89 -5.19 5.02
N ARG A 114 -18.24 -5.86 3.91
CA ARG A 114 -19.57 -5.86 3.32
C ARG A 114 -19.73 -7.01 2.32
N GLY A 115 -20.97 -7.52 2.21
CA GLY A 115 -21.32 -8.55 1.24
C GLY A 115 -20.90 -9.95 1.69
N GLU A 116 -20.63 -10.81 0.71
CA GLU A 116 -20.29 -12.20 0.96
C GLU A 116 -18.81 -12.36 1.38
N THR A 117 -18.56 -13.35 2.22
CA THR A 117 -17.18 -13.74 2.56
C THR A 117 -16.50 -14.36 1.35
N PRO A 118 -15.26 -13.97 1.01
CA PRO A 118 -14.53 -14.52 -0.13
C PRO A 118 -14.34 -16.03 0.01
N ARG A 119 -14.52 -16.74 -1.12
CA ARG A 119 -14.34 -18.21 -1.18
C ARG A 119 -12.94 -18.53 -1.66
N GLY A 120 -12.04 -18.83 -0.74
CA GLY A 120 -10.67 -19.25 -1.02
C GLY A 120 -9.69 -18.07 -1.26
N GLY A 121 -8.42 -18.36 -1.13
CA GLY A 121 -7.33 -17.38 -1.30
C GLY A 121 -7.04 -16.51 -0.08
N TRP A 122 -8.02 -16.22 0.76
CA TRP A 122 -7.91 -15.31 1.89
C TRP A 122 -8.13 -16.01 3.23
N ASP A 123 -7.34 -15.64 4.22
CA ASP A 123 -7.62 -15.92 5.63
C ASP A 123 -8.44 -14.78 6.21
N CYS A 124 -9.76 -15.02 6.38
CA CYS A 124 -10.65 -14.00 6.87
C CYS A 124 -10.42 -13.73 8.36
N ILE A 125 -10.26 -12.47 8.70
CA ILE A 125 -10.09 -12.00 10.08
C ILE A 125 -11.27 -11.15 10.52
N ALA A 126 -11.55 -11.15 11.81
CA ALA A 126 -12.50 -10.23 12.43
C ALA A 126 -11.83 -8.89 12.77
N GLY A 127 -12.64 -7.89 13.05
CA GLY A 127 -12.15 -6.64 13.63
C GLY A 127 -11.48 -6.84 14.99
N PRO A 128 -10.69 -5.86 15.46
CA PRO A 128 -9.98 -5.95 16.72
C PRO A 128 -10.97 -6.05 17.90
N ARG A 129 -10.61 -6.82 18.92
CA ARG A 129 -11.42 -7.01 20.15
C ARG A 129 -11.43 -5.76 21.02
N SER A 130 -10.26 -5.12 21.14
CA SER A 130 -10.07 -3.87 21.87
C SER A 130 -8.74 -3.23 21.49
N LEU A 131 -8.46 -2.03 21.98
CA LEU A 131 -7.14 -1.40 21.81
C LEU A 131 -6.05 -2.31 22.40
N PHE A 132 -5.06 -2.62 21.59
CA PHE A 132 -3.87 -3.39 21.97
C PHE A 132 -4.16 -4.75 22.63
N HIS A 133 -5.29 -5.40 22.27
CA HIS A 133 -5.59 -6.73 22.82
C HIS A 133 -4.48 -7.72 22.44
N PRO A 134 -3.94 -8.53 23.39
CA PRO A 134 -2.79 -9.39 23.14
C PRO A 134 -2.94 -10.35 21.96
N SER A 135 -4.13 -10.93 21.79
CA SER A 135 -4.39 -11.84 20.65
C SER A 135 -4.39 -11.12 19.32
N ASP A 136 -4.80 -9.85 19.29
CA ASP A 136 -4.83 -9.06 18.05
C ASP A 136 -3.42 -8.58 17.70
N LEU A 137 -2.58 -8.27 18.70
CA LEU A 137 -1.15 -8.00 18.49
C LEU A 137 -0.43 -9.24 17.95
N ALA A 138 -0.68 -10.43 18.54
CA ALA A 138 -0.12 -11.67 18.02
C ALA A 138 -0.59 -12.02 16.58
N LEU A 139 -1.83 -11.66 16.22
CA LEU A 139 -2.31 -11.79 14.86
C LEU A 139 -1.61 -10.79 13.93
N TYR A 140 -1.44 -9.55 14.35
CA TYR A 140 -0.71 -8.52 13.62
C TYR A 140 0.73 -8.98 13.30
N ASP A 141 1.46 -9.51 14.28
CA ASP A 141 2.82 -10.01 14.07
C ASP A 141 2.88 -11.14 13.02
N ARG A 142 1.90 -12.04 13.02
CA ARG A 142 1.80 -13.12 12.01
C ARG A 142 1.51 -12.57 10.62
N ILE A 143 0.57 -11.61 10.50
CA ILE A 143 0.24 -10.96 9.23
C ILE A 143 1.48 -10.25 8.69
N LEU A 144 2.14 -9.47 9.53
CA LEU A 144 3.33 -8.71 9.17
C LEU A 144 4.45 -9.63 8.66
N ALA A 145 4.70 -10.74 9.35
CA ALA A 145 5.70 -11.72 8.93
C ALA A 145 5.34 -12.40 7.60
N GLY A 146 4.07 -12.69 7.35
CA GLY A 146 3.60 -13.26 6.09
C GLY A 146 3.72 -12.27 4.92
N GLN A 147 3.23 -11.06 5.10
CA GLN A 147 3.30 -10.01 4.08
C GLN A 147 4.74 -9.62 3.76
N SER A 148 5.63 -9.56 4.76
CA SER A 148 7.06 -9.32 4.54
C SER A 148 7.69 -10.37 3.63
N LYS A 149 7.33 -11.65 3.77
CA LYS A 149 7.80 -12.72 2.88
C LYS A 149 7.30 -12.53 1.45
N THR A 150 6.03 -12.18 1.28
CA THR A 150 5.43 -11.94 -0.03
C THR A 150 6.10 -10.75 -0.72
N LEU A 151 6.29 -9.64 -0.01
CA LEU A 151 6.94 -8.44 -0.54
C LEU A 151 8.42 -8.66 -0.85
N ALA A 152 9.11 -9.54 -0.13
CA ALA A 152 10.50 -9.91 -0.40
C ALA A 152 10.65 -10.94 -1.52
N ALA A 153 9.56 -11.61 -1.92
CA ALA A 153 9.62 -12.63 -2.97
C ALA A 153 10.08 -12.02 -4.31
N GLY A 154 11.10 -12.61 -4.92
CA GLY A 154 11.68 -12.13 -6.17
C GLY A 154 12.54 -10.87 -6.05
N ALA A 155 12.84 -10.39 -4.85
CA ALA A 155 13.77 -9.28 -4.65
C ALA A 155 15.22 -9.76 -4.80
N GLU A 156 16.04 -9.04 -5.57
CA GLU A 156 17.46 -9.36 -5.76
C GLU A 156 18.35 -8.87 -4.60
N GLY A 157 17.83 -8.01 -3.75
CA GLY A 157 18.52 -7.42 -2.60
C GLY A 157 17.87 -7.75 -1.25
N LYS A 158 18.55 -7.37 -0.16
CA LYS A 158 17.97 -7.48 1.18
C LYS A 158 16.85 -6.46 1.36
N THR A 159 15.67 -6.94 1.70
CA THR A 159 14.53 -6.10 2.06
C THR A 159 14.43 -6.02 3.57
N ASN A 160 14.52 -4.83 4.13
CA ASN A 160 14.31 -4.56 5.56
C ASN A 160 12.91 -4.03 5.83
N LEU A 161 11.90 -4.64 5.19
CA LEU A 161 10.52 -4.31 5.48
C LEU A 161 10.24 -4.62 6.94
N TYR A 162 9.90 -3.60 7.70
CA TYR A 162 9.47 -3.74 9.09
C TYR A 162 10.49 -4.46 10.02
N ALA A 163 11.76 -4.46 9.68
CA ALA A 163 12.80 -4.83 10.63
C ALA A 163 12.76 -3.81 11.79
N GLN A 164 11.97 -4.12 12.80
CA GLN A 164 12.17 -3.50 14.10
C GLN A 164 13.53 -4.00 14.57
N GLU A 165 14.53 -3.14 14.59
CA GLU A 165 15.68 -3.36 15.43
C GLU A 165 15.14 -3.51 16.84
N LYS A 166 15.20 -4.74 17.35
CA LYS A 166 14.97 -4.98 18.76
C LYS A 166 16.14 -4.30 19.48
N ALA A 167 15.88 -3.11 20.00
CA ALA A 167 16.75 -2.46 20.96
C ALA A 167 16.87 -3.28 22.23
#